data_fdb3421e4cc4dc6455a8e2529ddf1b6e
#
_entry.id   fdb3421e4cc4dc6455a8e2529ddf1b6e
#
_cell.length_a   1.000
_cell.length_b   1.000
_cell.length_c   1.000
_cell.angle_alpha   90.00
_cell.angle_beta   90.00
_cell.angle_gamma   90.00
#
_symmetry.space_group_name_H-M   'P 1'
#
loop_
_entity.id
_entity.type
_entity.pdbx_description
1 polymer ?
#
loop_
_entity_poly.entity_id
_entity_poly.type
_entity_poly.pdbx_seq_one_letter_code
_entity_poly.pdbx_strand_id
1 'polypeptide(L)'
;MGKIARSASFTLTAILNGNTYYSSLVLDSGSKSLVQFWDKSANKVTPSWENNGPKFHMYVCDNEGREYVPLTDSVKLYYNSQELSFGADGIDTSIKAFKRTVDTNSTPNKVSFQIIKDLFSDTNQDNDEIYIKGTIRIKGNNFQEVQTQSTAITLVQTASGGTQYYPVLECGAIMPNQGETACTLKLYSTATGLEVTENVTYKFYYANRSDDVEINGSTPNYSISGNVLTIKKEAVESTETIKGTCVYEGKEYSDWGIVVDYNDPIVVGTYINGTQGGSNIADGETAQVGVMLFKTDNDGVEQDVTSQYTFDPRWTVLKADGNTELLTESEKSKKIISISYDKVIEGGGSVSGFVSIENLQPIS
;
A
#
# COMPACT_ATOMS: atom_id res chain seq x y z
N MET A 1 -16.15 -45.14 -32.20
CA MET A 1 -16.33 -44.54 -30.86
C MET A 1 -15.49 -43.28 -30.84
N GLY A 2 -16.09 -42.12 -30.92
CA GLY A 2 -15.39 -40.86 -30.85
C GLY A 2 -14.75 -40.66 -29.49
N LYS A 3 -13.45 -40.45 -29.45
CA LYS A 3 -12.76 -40.01 -28.24
C LYS A 3 -13.30 -38.63 -27.86
N ILE A 4 -13.87 -38.51 -26.67
CA ILE A 4 -14.24 -37.19 -26.11
C ILE A 4 -12.92 -36.52 -25.74
N ALA A 5 -12.48 -35.55 -26.55
CA ALA A 5 -11.40 -34.65 -26.16
C ALA A 5 -11.88 -33.77 -25.00
N ARG A 6 -11.27 -33.91 -23.83
CA ARG A 6 -11.52 -32.98 -22.72
C ARG A 6 -10.80 -31.67 -23.04
N SER A 7 -11.56 -30.57 -23.01
CA SER A 7 -10.99 -29.24 -23.17
C SER A 7 -10.09 -28.88 -21.99
N ALA A 8 -8.87 -28.40 -22.27
CA ALA A 8 -8.02 -27.76 -21.29
C ALA A 8 -8.55 -26.33 -21.04
N SER A 9 -8.92 -26.02 -19.81
CA SER A 9 -9.33 -24.66 -19.43
C SER A 9 -8.17 -23.96 -18.74
N PHE A 10 -7.59 -22.97 -19.40
CA PHE A 10 -6.86 -21.95 -18.69
C PHE A 10 -7.90 -21.07 -17.97
N THR A 11 -7.78 -20.91 -16.69
CA THR A 11 -8.55 -19.86 -16.01
C THR A 11 -7.78 -18.56 -16.22
N LEU A 12 -8.09 -17.87 -17.32
CA LEU A 12 -7.78 -16.47 -17.44
C LEU A 12 -8.68 -15.77 -16.41
N THR A 13 -8.12 -15.33 -15.31
CA THR A 13 -8.77 -14.32 -14.50
C THR A 13 -8.57 -13.01 -15.26
N ALA A 14 -9.45 -12.73 -16.24
CA ALA A 14 -9.63 -11.37 -16.66
C ALA A 14 -10.02 -10.62 -15.39
N ILE A 15 -9.23 -9.65 -14.99
CA ILE A 15 -9.73 -8.59 -14.14
C ILE A 15 -10.75 -7.88 -15.03
N LEU A 16 -11.99 -8.36 -14.97
CA LEU A 16 -13.11 -7.65 -15.57
C LEU A 16 -13.05 -6.24 -15.01
N ASN A 17 -13.16 -5.24 -15.88
CA ASN A 17 -13.32 -3.82 -15.59
C ASN A 17 -14.20 -3.58 -14.34
N GLY A 18 -13.69 -3.92 -13.18
CA GLY A 18 -14.21 -3.54 -11.89
C GLY A 18 -13.38 -2.33 -11.47
N ASN A 19 -14.01 -1.21 -11.18
CA ASN A 19 -13.31 -0.12 -10.56
C ASN A 19 -12.49 -0.68 -9.40
N THR A 20 -11.19 -0.47 -9.42
CA THR A 20 -10.33 -0.77 -8.29
C THR A 20 -10.52 0.36 -7.29
N TYR A 21 -10.73 0.01 -6.03
CA TYR A 21 -10.91 0.99 -4.97
C TYR A 21 -9.69 0.99 -4.06
N TYR A 22 -9.12 2.16 -3.87
CA TYR A 22 -7.97 2.42 -3.01
C TYR A 22 -8.45 3.06 -1.74
N SER A 23 -7.86 2.70 -0.63
CA SER A 23 -8.19 3.29 0.66
C SER A 23 -6.96 3.50 1.52
N SER A 24 -6.91 4.62 2.20
CA SER A 24 -5.85 4.97 3.14
C SER A 24 -6.41 5.55 4.43
N LEU A 25 -5.65 5.39 5.51
CA LEU A 25 -5.87 6.11 6.75
C LEU A 25 -5.20 7.47 6.63
N VAL A 26 -5.96 8.54 6.85
CA VAL A 26 -5.48 9.92 6.72
C VAL A 26 -5.66 10.62 8.07
N LEU A 27 -4.58 11.25 8.55
CA LEU A 27 -4.64 12.13 9.71
C LEU A 27 -5.36 13.43 9.36
N ASP A 28 -6.24 13.88 10.23
CA ASP A 28 -6.94 15.16 10.07
C ASP A 28 -5.93 16.32 10.16
N SER A 29 -6.16 17.40 9.43
CA SER A 29 -5.30 18.60 9.46
C SER A 29 -5.11 19.12 10.87
N GLY A 30 -3.86 19.41 11.25
CA GLY A 30 -3.48 19.85 12.59
C GLY A 30 -3.51 18.74 13.66
N SER A 31 -3.67 17.49 13.24
CA SER A 31 -3.60 16.35 14.14
C SER A 31 -2.18 16.12 14.67
N LYS A 32 -2.08 15.50 15.84
CA LYS A 32 -0.80 15.00 16.35
C LYS A 32 -0.35 13.77 15.56
N SER A 33 0.95 13.48 15.57
CA SER A 33 1.49 12.23 15.02
C SER A 33 1.06 11.02 15.83
N LEU A 34 1.11 9.83 15.20
CA LEU A 34 0.89 8.53 15.85
C LEU A 34 2.16 8.03 16.56
N VAL A 35 2.79 8.90 17.34
CA VAL A 35 4.03 8.60 18.10
C VAL A 35 3.88 9.06 19.54
N GLN A 36 4.19 8.17 20.49
CA GLN A 36 4.33 8.50 21.92
C GLN A 36 5.70 8.07 22.44
N PHE A 37 6.24 8.83 23.35
CA PHE A 37 7.46 8.54 24.09
C PHE A 37 7.13 8.28 25.56
N TRP A 38 7.75 7.27 26.15
CA TRP A 38 7.59 6.96 27.55
C TRP A 38 8.91 7.01 28.29
N ASP A 39 8.98 7.93 29.24
CA ASP A 39 10.06 7.96 30.24
C ASP A 39 9.66 7.08 31.42
N LYS A 40 10.23 5.87 31.48
CA LYS A 40 9.98 4.91 32.54
C LYS A 40 10.38 5.44 33.90
N SER A 41 11.44 6.25 34.00
CA SER A 41 11.95 6.78 35.26
C SER A 41 11.04 7.83 35.89
N ALA A 42 10.41 8.64 35.02
CA ALA A 42 9.44 9.65 35.40
C ALA A 42 7.99 9.13 35.39
N ASN A 43 7.77 7.92 34.90
CA ASN A 43 6.46 7.34 34.60
C ASN A 43 5.57 8.33 33.83
N LYS A 44 6.13 8.91 32.75
CA LYS A 44 5.51 9.99 31.99
C LYS A 44 5.48 9.66 30.50
N VAL A 45 4.29 9.78 29.91
CA VAL A 45 4.08 9.67 28.46
C VAL A 45 4.06 11.06 27.82
N THR A 46 4.74 11.22 26.70
CA THR A 46 4.79 12.48 25.94
C THR A 46 4.76 12.22 24.41
N PRO A 47 4.00 13.01 23.60
CA PRO A 47 2.97 13.92 24.08
C PRO A 47 1.83 13.16 24.74
N SER A 48 1.17 13.73 25.74
CA SER A 48 -0.06 13.14 26.25
C SER A 48 -1.18 13.28 25.23
N TRP A 49 -1.91 12.19 25.01
CA TRP A 49 -3.10 12.11 24.15
C TRP A 49 -4.41 12.19 24.94
N GLU A 50 -4.35 12.38 26.23
CA GLU A 50 -5.56 12.52 27.07
C GLU A 50 -6.49 13.60 26.49
N ASN A 51 -7.65 13.15 25.98
CA ASN A 51 -8.68 13.94 25.32
C ASN A 51 -8.27 14.76 24.07
N ASN A 52 -7.01 14.67 23.62
CA ASN A 52 -6.50 15.45 22.50
C ASN A 52 -5.38 14.73 21.72
N GLY A 53 -5.53 13.46 21.45
CA GLY A 53 -4.61 12.69 20.62
C GLY A 53 -4.88 12.82 19.11
N PRO A 54 -4.17 12.03 18.30
CA PRO A 54 -4.34 11.99 16.86
C PRO A 54 -5.78 11.74 16.43
N LYS A 55 -6.23 12.49 15.43
CA LYS A 55 -7.53 12.30 14.80
C LYS A 55 -7.34 11.89 13.35
N PHE A 56 -8.09 10.89 12.90
CA PHE A 56 -7.92 10.30 11.58
C PHE A 56 -9.23 9.74 11.04
N HIS A 57 -9.26 9.56 9.72
CA HIS A 57 -10.40 8.98 9.02
C HIS A 57 -9.94 8.09 7.85
N MET A 58 -10.88 7.39 7.25
CA MET A 58 -10.66 6.61 6.04
C MET A 58 -10.93 7.47 4.80
N TYR A 59 -9.97 7.58 3.93
CA TYR A 59 -10.10 8.10 2.58
C TYR A 59 -10.27 6.93 1.61
N VAL A 60 -11.18 7.05 0.65
CA VAL A 60 -11.40 6.04 -0.40
C VAL A 60 -11.58 6.72 -1.74
N CYS A 61 -10.90 6.24 -2.77
CA CYS A 61 -11.14 6.66 -4.15
C CYS A 61 -11.11 5.46 -5.11
N ASP A 62 -11.63 5.64 -6.32
CA ASP A 62 -11.45 4.68 -7.41
C ASP A 62 -10.22 5.01 -8.26
N ASN A 63 -9.95 4.18 -9.26
CA ASN A 63 -8.87 4.37 -10.23
C ASN A 63 -9.02 5.63 -11.11
N GLU A 64 -10.19 6.27 -11.10
CA GLU A 64 -10.44 7.57 -11.75
C GLU A 64 -10.24 8.75 -10.77
N GLY A 65 -9.84 8.48 -9.50
CA GLY A 65 -9.69 9.49 -8.45
C GLY A 65 -11.00 10.04 -7.91
N ARG A 66 -12.13 9.40 -8.22
CA ARG A 66 -13.41 9.78 -7.64
C ARG A 66 -13.48 9.34 -6.20
N GLU A 67 -13.74 10.30 -5.30
CA GLU A 67 -13.86 10.01 -3.87
C GLU A 67 -15.16 9.30 -3.53
N TYR A 68 -15.05 8.36 -2.59
CA TYR A 68 -16.19 7.65 -2.00
C TYR A 68 -16.17 7.81 -0.49
N VAL A 69 -17.33 8.10 0.07
CA VAL A 69 -17.50 8.13 1.53
C VAL A 69 -18.14 6.82 1.96
N PRO A 70 -17.50 6.05 2.84
CA PRO A 70 -18.08 4.82 3.34
C PRO A 70 -19.39 5.05 4.09
N LEU A 71 -20.29 4.07 4.02
CA LEU A 71 -21.54 4.10 4.78
C LEU A 71 -21.26 4.22 6.27
N THR A 72 -21.83 5.20 6.92
CA THR A 72 -21.55 5.55 8.33
C THR A 72 -21.55 4.35 9.27
N ASP A 73 -22.56 3.47 9.15
CA ASP A 73 -22.72 2.31 10.05
C ASP A 73 -21.77 1.15 9.71
N SER A 74 -21.14 1.17 8.54
CA SER A 74 -20.17 0.16 8.11
C SER A 74 -18.74 0.46 8.52
N VAL A 75 -18.46 1.70 8.95
CA VAL A 75 -17.08 2.13 9.28
C VAL A 75 -16.69 1.60 10.66
N LYS A 76 -15.69 0.72 10.65
CA LYS A 76 -15.18 0.01 11.82
C LYS A 76 -13.69 0.27 11.99
N LEU A 77 -13.26 0.54 13.22
CA LEU A 77 -11.85 0.66 13.59
C LEU A 77 -11.36 -0.66 14.18
N TYR A 78 -10.18 -1.07 13.74
CA TYR A 78 -9.46 -2.21 14.29
C TYR A 78 -8.19 -1.70 14.98
N TYR A 79 -7.93 -2.24 16.15
CA TYR A 79 -6.73 -2.00 16.94
C TYR A 79 -6.10 -3.34 17.31
N ASN A 80 -4.85 -3.55 16.93
CA ASN A 80 -4.13 -4.82 17.06
C ASN A 80 -4.97 -6.00 16.54
N SER A 81 -5.51 -5.84 15.34
CA SER A 81 -6.38 -6.80 14.64
C SER A 81 -7.73 -7.09 15.29
N GLN A 82 -8.09 -6.41 16.39
CA GLN A 82 -9.38 -6.55 17.06
C GLN A 82 -10.33 -5.41 16.70
N GLU A 83 -11.57 -5.73 16.31
CA GLU A 83 -12.62 -4.74 16.06
C GLU A 83 -13.00 -4.04 17.36
N LEU A 84 -12.99 -2.71 17.36
CA LEU A 84 -13.45 -1.92 18.48
C LEU A 84 -14.96 -1.64 18.39
N SER A 85 -15.67 -1.86 19.48
CA SER A 85 -17.09 -1.51 19.62
C SER A 85 -17.20 -0.18 20.36
N PHE A 86 -18.11 0.69 19.94
CA PHE A 86 -18.28 2.04 20.48
C PHE A 86 -19.63 2.18 21.20
N GLY A 87 -19.59 2.80 22.38
CA GLY A 87 -20.79 3.14 23.15
C GLY A 87 -21.58 4.29 22.56
N ALA A 88 -22.69 4.65 23.19
CA ALA A 88 -23.54 5.77 22.78
C ALA A 88 -22.83 7.14 22.90
N ASP A 89 -21.80 7.24 23.73
CA ASP A 89 -20.90 8.40 23.88
C ASP A 89 -19.82 8.47 22.81
N GLY A 90 -19.78 7.49 21.92
CA GLY A 90 -18.77 7.33 20.87
C GLY A 90 -17.42 6.82 21.38
N ILE A 91 -17.29 6.45 22.65
CA ILE A 91 -16.04 5.92 23.21
C ILE A 91 -16.04 4.39 23.07
N ASP A 92 -14.87 3.81 22.72
CA ASP A 92 -14.76 2.36 22.63
C ASP A 92 -14.98 1.71 24.00
N THR A 93 -15.61 0.52 23.97
CA THR A 93 -16.05 -0.14 25.22
C THR A 93 -14.97 -1.02 25.84
N SER A 94 -13.88 -1.34 25.10
CA SER A 94 -12.84 -2.26 25.54
C SER A 94 -11.72 -1.56 26.31
N ILE A 95 -10.95 -0.70 25.64
CA ILE A 95 -9.78 -0.04 26.23
C ILE A 95 -10.03 1.43 26.58
N LYS A 96 -11.15 1.99 26.10
CA LYS A 96 -11.59 3.39 26.31
C LYS A 96 -10.55 4.42 25.88
N ALA A 97 -9.85 4.12 24.80
CA ALA A 97 -8.78 4.94 24.27
C ALA A 97 -9.11 5.59 22.93
N PHE A 98 -10.18 5.17 22.27
CA PHE A 98 -10.61 5.71 20.98
C PHE A 98 -12.01 6.30 21.06
N LYS A 99 -12.21 7.41 20.35
CA LYS A 99 -13.51 8.06 20.18
C LYS A 99 -13.88 8.09 18.71
N ARG A 100 -15.05 7.56 18.40
CA ARG A 100 -15.70 7.65 17.08
C ARG A 100 -16.57 8.90 17.03
N THR A 101 -16.44 9.67 15.95
CA THR A 101 -17.26 10.86 15.70
C THR A 101 -17.85 10.77 14.31
N VAL A 102 -19.12 11.19 14.16
CA VAL A 102 -19.80 11.31 12.87
C VAL A 102 -20.02 12.78 12.60
N ASP A 103 -19.45 13.27 11.51
CA ASP A 103 -19.75 14.63 11.03
C ASP A 103 -21.03 14.61 10.21
N THR A 104 -22.12 15.12 10.80
CA THR A 104 -23.42 15.21 10.15
C THR A 104 -23.59 16.45 9.28
N ASN A 105 -22.62 17.36 9.29
CA ASN A 105 -22.63 18.53 8.40
C ASN A 105 -22.06 18.22 7.02
N SER A 106 -21.35 17.10 6.87
CA SER A 106 -20.90 16.61 5.56
C SER A 106 -22.01 15.78 4.88
N THR A 107 -22.05 15.82 3.55
CA THR A 107 -22.99 15.00 2.76
C THR A 107 -22.20 14.23 1.70
N PRO A 108 -22.09 12.89 1.82
CA PRO A 108 -22.55 12.03 2.93
C PRO A 108 -21.77 12.24 4.24
N ASN A 109 -22.36 11.80 5.37
CA ASN A 109 -21.75 11.91 6.69
C ASN A 109 -20.39 11.21 6.75
N LYS A 110 -19.37 11.90 7.27
CA LYS A 110 -18.01 11.35 7.43
C LYS A 110 -17.80 10.82 8.85
N VAL A 111 -17.15 9.68 8.95
CA VAL A 111 -16.75 9.06 10.23
C VAL A 111 -15.27 9.30 10.46
N SER A 112 -14.92 9.81 11.64
CA SER A 112 -13.53 9.94 12.09
C SER A 112 -13.33 9.30 13.46
N PHE A 113 -12.09 8.96 13.76
CA PHE A 113 -11.66 8.41 15.03
C PHE A 113 -10.60 9.30 15.63
N GLN A 114 -10.57 9.38 16.94
CA GLN A 114 -9.56 10.12 17.69
C GLN A 114 -9.04 9.25 18.85
N ILE A 115 -7.75 9.26 19.04
CA ILE A 115 -7.16 8.69 20.25
C ILE A 115 -7.37 9.69 21.39
N ILE A 116 -7.95 9.26 22.48
CA ILE A 116 -8.34 10.11 23.60
C ILE A 116 -7.66 9.73 24.91
N LYS A 117 -6.73 8.78 24.86
CA LYS A 117 -5.99 8.30 26.04
C LYS A 117 -4.58 7.90 25.62
N ASP A 118 -3.63 8.04 26.53
CA ASP A 118 -2.29 7.53 26.32
C ASP A 118 -2.30 6.01 26.20
N LEU A 119 -1.64 5.49 25.16
CA LEU A 119 -1.57 4.06 24.88
C LEU A 119 -0.36 3.40 25.50
N PHE A 120 0.72 4.16 25.72
CA PHE A 120 1.91 3.66 26.38
C PHE A 120 1.66 3.42 27.86
N SER A 121 2.06 2.24 28.34
CA SER A 121 1.96 1.88 29.76
C SER A 121 2.98 0.81 30.12
N ASP A 122 3.10 0.47 31.39
CA ASP A 122 3.94 -0.64 31.87
C ASP A 122 3.59 -1.99 31.24
N THR A 123 2.35 -2.16 30.80
CA THR A 123 1.83 -3.40 30.18
C THR A 123 1.71 -3.31 28.67
N ASN A 124 1.89 -2.13 28.08
CA ASN A 124 1.86 -1.92 26.63
C ASN A 124 3.08 -1.07 26.23
N GLN A 125 4.13 -1.71 25.73
CA GLN A 125 5.42 -1.12 25.37
C GLN A 125 5.85 -1.43 23.94
N ASP A 126 5.04 -2.22 23.24
CA ASP A 126 5.26 -2.55 21.83
C ASP A 126 4.50 -1.57 20.92
N ASN A 127 4.91 -1.50 19.66
CA ASN A 127 4.16 -0.74 18.68
C ASN A 127 2.77 -1.37 18.49
N ASP A 128 1.78 -0.52 18.47
CA ASP A 128 0.42 -0.89 18.13
C ASP A 128 0.14 -0.64 16.66
N GLU A 129 -0.94 -1.20 16.15
CA GLU A 129 -1.39 -0.96 14.78
C GLU A 129 -2.89 -0.74 14.71
N ILE A 130 -3.26 0.13 13.78
CA ILE A 130 -4.66 0.44 13.48
C ILE A 130 -4.93 0.33 12.00
N TYR A 131 -6.15 -0.10 11.65
CA TYR A 131 -6.71 0.02 10.30
C TYR A 131 -8.22 0.20 10.36
N ILE A 132 -8.79 0.69 9.26
CA ILE A 132 -10.23 0.95 9.16
C ILE A 132 -10.80 0.09 8.05
N LYS A 133 -11.96 -0.53 8.31
CA LYS A 133 -12.82 -1.15 7.30
C LYS A 133 -14.07 -0.33 7.09
N GLY A 134 -14.60 -0.36 5.89
CA GLY A 134 -15.85 0.29 5.56
C GLY A 134 -16.47 -0.28 4.30
N THR A 135 -17.73 0.03 4.06
CA THR A 135 -18.46 -0.36 2.84
C THR A 135 -18.81 0.90 2.07
N ILE A 136 -18.42 0.98 0.83
CA ILE A 136 -18.80 2.06 -0.08
C ILE A 136 -19.97 1.61 -0.96
N ARG A 137 -20.79 2.58 -1.36
CA ARG A 137 -21.80 2.38 -2.39
C ARG A 137 -21.19 2.67 -3.75
N ILE A 138 -21.19 1.68 -4.61
CA ILE A 138 -20.82 1.79 -6.02
C ILE A 138 -22.07 1.97 -6.88
N LYS A 139 -21.92 2.02 -8.20
CA LYS A 139 -23.03 2.30 -9.14
C LYS A 139 -24.24 1.40 -8.88
N GLY A 140 -25.40 2.01 -8.73
CA GLY A 140 -26.67 1.31 -8.43
C GLY A 140 -26.78 0.97 -6.94
N ASN A 141 -27.27 -0.24 -6.65
CA ASN A 141 -27.40 -0.78 -5.28
C ASN A 141 -26.25 -1.74 -4.92
N ASN A 142 -25.13 -1.66 -5.62
CA ASN A 142 -23.98 -2.48 -5.33
C ASN A 142 -23.12 -1.85 -4.22
N PHE A 143 -22.52 -2.70 -3.42
CA PHE A 143 -21.68 -2.31 -2.29
C PHE A 143 -20.34 -3.04 -2.39
N GLN A 144 -19.26 -2.35 -2.00
CA GLN A 144 -17.91 -2.90 -1.95
C GLN A 144 -17.32 -2.66 -0.56
N GLU A 145 -16.82 -3.72 0.06
CA GLU A 145 -16.00 -3.58 1.27
C GLU A 145 -14.59 -3.13 0.89
N VAL A 146 -14.07 -2.18 1.65
CA VAL A 146 -12.72 -1.63 1.51
C VAL A 146 -12.03 -1.57 2.87
N GLN A 147 -10.71 -1.72 2.87
CA GLN A 147 -9.90 -1.71 4.09
C GLN A 147 -8.63 -0.89 3.85
N THR A 148 -8.28 -0.02 4.79
CA THR A 148 -6.98 0.67 4.76
C THR A 148 -5.84 -0.30 5.06
N GLN A 149 -4.64 0.05 4.63
CA GLN A 149 -3.44 -0.63 5.13
C GLN A 149 -3.32 -0.42 6.64
N SER A 150 -2.64 -1.36 7.30
CA SER A 150 -2.31 -1.22 8.72
C SER A 150 -1.33 -0.07 8.92
N THR A 151 -1.63 0.81 9.86
CA THR A 151 -0.79 1.96 10.21
C THR A 151 -0.27 1.78 11.62
N ALA A 152 1.05 1.87 11.79
CA ALA A 152 1.68 1.72 13.10
C ALA A 152 1.41 2.95 14.00
N ILE A 153 1.13 2.68 15.27
CA ILE A 153 1.24 3.64 16.37
C ILE A 153 2.59 3.36 17.04
N THR A 154 3.53 4.28 16.88
CA THR A 154 4.90 4.08 17.35
C THR A 154 5.02 4.45 18.82
N LEU A 155 5.39 3.47 19.63
CA LEU A 155 5.62 3.62 21.07
C LEU A 155 7.13 3.51 21.35
N VAL A 156 7.75 4.59 21.81
CA VAL A 156 9.20 4.66 22.02
C VAL A 156 9.51 4.78 23.50
N GLN A 157 10.16 3.77 24.08
CA GLN A 157 10.69 3.88 25.43
C GLN A 157 11.97 4.70 25.43
N THR A 158 12.03 5.74 26.24
CA THR A 158 13.23 6.58 26.39
C THR A 158 14.10 6.08 27.53
N ALA A 159 15.42 6.17 27.37
CA ALA A 159 16.36 5.85 28.43
C ALA A 159 16.32 6.95 29.53
N SER A 160 16.43 6.55 30.79
CA SER A 160 16.42 7.46 31.93
C SER A 160 17.58 8.48 31.84
N GLY A 161 17.28 9.75 32.01
CA GLY A 161 18.25 10.76 32.38
C GLY A 161 18.89 11.60 31.29
N GLY A 162 18.43 11.53 30.03
CA GLY A 162 18.92 12.39 28.94
C GLY A 162 17.81 12.75 27.94
N THR A 163 17.85 13.99 27.45
CA THR A 163 17.04 14.36 26.29
C THR A 163 17.57 13.60 25.09
N GLN A 164 16.75 12.79 24.48
CA GLN A 164 17.02 12.16 23.20
C GLN A 164 16.15 12.82 22.12
N TYR A 165 16.58 12.71 20.88
CA TYR A 165 15.84 13.23 19.75
C TYR A 165 15.44 12.07 18.85
N TYR A 166 14.20 12.11 18.38
CA TYR A 166 13.60 11.04 17.59
C TYR A 166 13.07 11.62 16.28
N PRO A 167 13.59 11.18 15.13
CA PRO A 167 13.07 11.58 13.83
C PRO A 167 11.83 10.80 13.49
N VAL A 168 10.89 11.43 12.78
CA VAL A 168 9.70 10.78 12.23
C VAL A 168 9.50 11.29 10.81
N LEU A 169 9.48 10.36 9.86
CA LEU A 169 9.20 10.63 8.46
C LEU A 169 7.78 10.14 8.11
N GLU A 170 6.87 11.07 7.93
CA GLU A 170 5.49 10.81 7.54
C GLU A 170 5.38 10.95 6.01
N CYS A 171 5.21 9.84 5.29
CA CYS A 171 5.05 9.85 3.84
C CYS A 171 3.59 9.61 3.45
N GLY A 172 3.10 10.42 2.50
CA GLY A 172 1.82 10.20 1.84
C GLY A 172 1.93 9.20 0.69
N ALA A 173 0.79 8.77 0.17
CA ALA A 173 0.70 8.01 -1.08
C ALA A 173 0.29 8.94 -2.24
N ILE A 174 0.65 8.58 -3.46
CA ILE A 174 0.14 9.22 -4.68
C ILE A 174 -1.15 8.50 -5.05
N MET A 175 -2.27 9.18 -4.83
CA MET A 175 -3.59 8.62 -5.14
C MET A 175 -3.95 8.88 -6.62
N PRO A 176 -4.84 8.08 -7.23
CA PRO A 176 -5.33 8.33 -8.58
C PRO A 176 -5.77 9.78 -8.78
N ASN A 177 -5.39 10.38 -9.90
CA ASN A 177 -5.57 11.79 -10.24
C ASN A 177 -4.79 12.80 -9.37
N GLN A 178 -3.93 12.33 -8.49
CA GLN A 178 -2.95 13.20 -7.83
C GLN A 178 -1.64 13.18 -8.61
N GLY A 179 -1.07 14.36 -8.85
CA GLY A 179 0.20 14.49 -9.56
C GLY A 179 1.42 14.37 -8.66
N GLU A 180 1.23 14.42 -7.34
CA GLU A 180 2.31 14.46 -6.35
C GLU A 180 1.84 14.07 -4.96
N THR A 181 2.80 13.74 -4.10
CA THR A 181 2.61 13.56 -2.66
C THR A 181 3.71 14.23 -1.87
N ALA A 182 3.60 14.24 -0.55
CA ALA A 182 4.61 14.82 0.33
C ALA A 182 5.06 13.84 1.41
N CYS A 183 6.35 13.90 1.74
CA CYS A 183 6.92 13.33 2.95
C CYS A 183 7.33 14.47 3.88
N THR A 184 6.87 14.43 5.13
CA THR A 184 7.19 15.44 6.14
C THR A 184 8.09 14.83 7.21
N LEU A 185 9.28 15.40 7.38
CA LEU A 185 10.25 14.95 8.36
C LEU A 185 10.19 15.84 9.61
N LYS A 186 9.99 15.24 10.77
CA LYS A 186 9.91 15.94 12.05
C LYS A 186 10.94 15.38 13.03
N LEU A 187 11.50 16.23 13.86
CA LEU A 187 12.38 15.83 14.96
C LEU A 187 11.71 16.10 16.29
N TYR A 188 11.54 15.10 17.11
CA TYR A 188 10.89 15.24 18.43
C TYR A 188 11.91 15.17 19.55
N SER A 189 11.75 16.03 20.55
CA SER A 189 12.45 15.90 21.82
C SER A 189 11.70 14.90 22.72
N THR A 190 12.36 13.83 23.14
CA THR A 190 11.73 12.83 24.01
C THR A 190 11.42 13.38 25.41
N ALA A 191 12.15 14.44 25.84
CA ALA A 191 11.90 15.07 27.13
C ALA A 191 10.60 15.88 27.19
N THR A 192 10.20 16.48 26.04
CA THR A 192 9.00 17.33 25.98
C THR A 192 7.87 16.71 25.18
N GLY A 193 8.17 15.74 24.32
CA GLY A 193 7.25 15.20 23.32
C GLY A 193 6.85 16.21 22.23
N LEU A 194 7.56 17.34 22.16
CA LEU A 194 7.30 18.40 21.16
C LEU A 194 8.29 18.32 20.02
N GLU A 195 7.84 18.76 18.86
CA GLU A 195 8.69 18.93 17.69
C GLU A 195 9.75 20.02 17.95
N VAL A 196 10.99 19.73 17.54
CA VAL A 196 12.09 20.67 17.53
C VAL A 196 12.12 21.33 16.15
N THR A 197 11.79 22.61 16.08
CA THR A 197 11.66 23.34 14.81
C THR A 197 12.82 24.31 14.56
N GLU A 198 13.55 24.69 15.63
CA GLU A 198 14.66 25.66 15.53
C GLU A 198 16.00 24.95 15.38
N ASN A 199 16.88 25.49 14.52
CA ASN A 199 18.25 24.99 14.29
C ASN A 199 18.32 23.54 13.80
N VAL A 200 17.25 23.04 13.17
CA VAL A 200 17.22 21.72 12.52
C VAL A 200 17.45 21.89 11.02
N THR A 201 18.38 21.13 10.47
CA THR A 201 18.59 21.02 9.03
C THR A 201 18.04 19.68 8.56
N TYR A 202 17.31 19.69 7.43
CA TYR A 202 16.65 18.51 6.88
C TYR A 202 17.32 18.10 5.58
N LYS A 203 17.54 16.79 5.41
CA LYS A 203 18.04 16.17 4.20
C LYS A 203 17.16 14.98 3.85
N PHE A 204 17.00 14.74 2.55
CA PHE A 204 16.22 13.60 2.05
C PHE A 204 17.05 12.82 1.04
N TYR A 205 16.79 11.51 0.99
CA TYR A 205 17.46 10.58 0.11
C TYR A 205 16.45 9.61 -0.46
N TYR A 206 16.62 9.18 -1.70
CA TYR A 206 15.91 8.01 -2.21
C TYR A 206 16.85 6.80 -2.20
N ALA A 207 16.31 5.61 -1.94
CA ALA A 207 17.07 4.38 -1.92
C ALA A 207 17.40 3.96 -3.37
N ASN A 208 18.69 3.97 -3.72
CA ASN A 208 19.15 3.31 -4.93
C ASN A 208 19.84 2.00 -4.51
N ARG A 209 19.79 0.96 -5.35
CA ARG A 209 20.17 -0.45 -5.11
C ARG A 209 21.40 -0.73 -4.22
N SER A 210 22.30 0.21 -4.06
CA SER A 210 23.51 0.09 -3.24
C SER A 210 23.78 1.23 -2.28
N ASP A 211 23.23 2.42 -2.53
CA ASP A 211 23.53 3.64 -1.76
C ASP A 211 22.32 4.58 -1.72
N ASP A 212 22.21 5.35 -0.63
CA ASP A 212 21.24 6.44 -0.53
C ASP A 212 21.71 7.62 -1.39
N VAL A 213 20.88 8.08 -2.32
CA VAL A 213 21.16 9.22 -3.18
C VAL A 213 20.51 10.47 -2.62
N GLU A 214 21.30 11.50 -2.28
CA GLU A 214 20.78 12.75 -1.73
C GLU A 214 19.91 13.49 -2.75
N ILE A 215 18.70 13.82 -2.34
CA ILE A 215 17.76 14.65 -3.09
C ILE A 215 18.13 16.11 -2.83
N ASN A 216 18.32 16.87 -3.89
CA ASN A 216 18.62 18.30 -3.83
C ASN A 216 17.75 19.09 -4.80
N GLY A 217 17.90 20.42 -4.82
CA GLY A 217 17.06 21.29 -5.65
C GLY A 217 17.17 21.08 -7.18
N SER A 218 18.13 20.25 -7.65
CA SER A 218 18.28 19.88 -9.06
C SER A 218 17.85 18.43 -9.35
N THR A 219 17.44 17.66 -8.33
CA THR A 219 16.94 16.28 -8.54
C THR A 219 15.59 16.36 -9.24
N PRO A 220 15.44 15.78 -10.47
CA PRO A 220 14.18 15.85 -11.21
C PRO A 220 13.03 15.21 -10.44
N ASN A 221 11.85 15.78 -10.57
CA ASN A 221 10.60 15.28 -9.96
C ASN A 221 10.53 15.34 -8.42
N TYR A 222 11.51 15.99 -7.78
CA TYR A 222 11.52 16.24 -6.34
C TYR A 222 11.66 17.73 -6.06
N SER A 223 11.04 18.19 -4.98
CA SER A 223 11.26 19.53 -4.45
C SER A 223 11.24 19.54 -2.93
N ILE A 224 12.10 20.36 -2.31
CA ILE A 224 12.25 20.45 -0.86
C ILE A 224 11.88 21.87 -0.41
N SER A 225 11.03 21.94 0.61
CA SER A 225 10.69 23.19 1.30
C SER A 225 10.73 22.96 2.81
N GLY A 226 11.81 23.41 3.45
CA GLY A 226 12.02 23.17 4.87
C GLY A 226 12.11 21.68 5.20
N ASN A 227 11.20 21.21 6.00
CA ASN A 227 11.08 19.80 6.42
C ASN A 227 10.15 18.96 5.54
N VAL A 228 9.69 19.48 4.41
CA VAL A 228 8.77 18.80 3.49
C VAL A 228 9.48 18.50 2.17
N LEU A 229 9.44 17.23 1.77
CA LEU A 229 9.81 16.74 0.46
C LEU A 229 8.54 16.50 -0.34
N THR A 230 8.37 17.20 -1.46
CA THR A 230 7.31 16.90 -2.44
C THR A 230 7.87 16.00 -3.53
N ILE A 231 7.13 14.96 -3.87
CA ILE A 231 7.51 13.91 -4.82
C ILE A 231 6.42 13.85 -5.90
N LYS A 232 6.82 14.09 -7.15
CA LYS A 232 5.91 13.95 -8.29
C LYS A 232 5.75 12.49 -8.69
N LYS A 233 4.61 12.16 -9.26
CA LYS A 233 4.28 10.79 -9.70
C LYS A 233 5.33 10.18 -10.64
N GLU A 234 5.94 10.99 -11.49
CA GLU A 234 6.98 10.53 -12.43
C GLU A 234 8.27 10.06 -11.75
N ALA A 235 8.41 10.26 -10.44
CA ALA A 235 9.54 9.76 -9.65
C ALA A 235 9.28 8.40 -9.02
N VAL A 236 8.02 7.95 -8.97
CA VAL A 236 7.61 6.72 -8.28
C VAL A 236 6.90 5.81 -9.28
N GLU A 237 7.46 4.65 -9.58
CA GLU A 237 6.81 3.68 -10.49
C GLU A 237 5.71 2.85 -9.81
N SER A 238 5.94 2.42 -8.60
CA SER A 238 4.96 1.73 -7.75
C SER A 238 5.20 2.04 -6.28
N THR A 239 6.46 1.95 -5.86
CA THR A 239 6.88 2.29 -4.50
C THR A 239 8.27 2.93 -4.54
N GLU A 240 8.50 3.92 -3.69
CA GLU A 240 9.80 4.53 -3.47
C GLU A 240 10.10 4.59 -1.98
N THR A 241 11.31 4.20 -1.60
CA THR A 241 11.77 4.30 -0.21
C THR A 241 12.52 5.62 -0.03
N ILE A 242 12.02 6.45 0.86
CA ILE A 242 12.61 7.73 1.22
C ILE A 242 13.26 7.63 2.60
N LYS A 243 14.50 8.11 2.70
CA LYS A 243 15.17 8.35 3.98
C LYS A 243 15.18 9.85 4.27
N GLY A 244 14.69 10.22 5.43
CA GLY A 244 14.80 11.58 5.97
C GLY A 244 15.86 11.64 7.06
N THR A 245 16.73 12.66 7.02
CA THR A 245 17.76 12.89 8.03
C THR A 245 17.64 14.31 8.60
N CYS A 246 17.43 14.41 9.91
CA CYS A 246 17.52 15.65 10.67
C CYS A 246 18.93 15.84 11.19
N VAL A 247 19.54 17.00 10.98
CA VAL A 247 20.80 17.39 11.61
C VAL A 247 20.49 18.41 12.68
N TYR A 248 20.79 18.08 13.93
CA TYR A 248 20.54 18.94 15.09
C TYR A 248 21.71 18.82 16.08
N GLU A 249 22.24 19.94 16.55
CA GLU A 249 23.41 20.00 17.47
C GLU A 249 24.61 19.16 16.94
N GLY A 250 24.82 19.15 15.63
CA GLY A 250 25.91 18.41 14.98
C GLY A 250 25.76 16.89 14.95
N LYS A 251 24.58 16.37 15.28
CA LYS A 251 24.25 14.94 15.19
C LYS A 251 23.19 14.70 14.14
N GLU A 252 23.23 13.53 13.52
CA GLU A 252 22.28 13.08 12.51
C GLU A 252 21.29 12.08 13.12
N TYR A 253 20.01 12.27 12.80
CA TYR A 253 18.90 11.42 13.19
C TYR A 253 18.10 11.08 11.95
N SER A 254 17.95 9.80 11.61
CA SER A 254 17.33 9.38 10.37
C SER A 254 16.14 8.47 10.60
N ASP A 255 15.15 8.58 9.70
CA ASP A 255 13.99 7.70 9.62
C ASP A 255 13.70 7.39 8.16
N TRP A 256 12.95 6.29 7.89
CA TRP A 256 12.61 5.81 6.57
C TRP A 256 11.10 5.72 6.41
N GLY A 257 10.64 6.12 5.24
CA GLY A 257 9.24 5.99 4.85
C GLY A 257 9.12 5.39 3.45
N ILE A 258 7.95 4.88 3.13
CA ILE A 258 7.63 4.35 1.81
C ILE A 258 6.53 5.21 1.19
N VAL A 259 6.76 5.67 -0.02
CA VAL A 259 5.75 6.29 -0.88
C VAL A 259 5.21 5.23 -1.81
N VAL A 260 3.89 5.10 -1.88
CA VAL A 260 3.21 4.20 -2.81
C VAL A 260 2.51 5.05 -3.87
N ASP A 261 2.69 4.72 -5.14
CA ASP A 261 1.93 5.31 -6.24
C ASP A 261 0.78 4.37 -6.63
N TYR A 262 -0.44 4.83 -6.41
CA TYR A 262 -1.67 4.16 -6.82
C TYR A 262 -2.22 4.67 -8.15
N ASN A 263 -1.56 5.67 -8.75
CA ASN A 263 -2.04 6.33 -9.96
C ASN A 263 -1.86 5.48 -11.22
N ASP A 264 -0.83 4.64 -11.22
CA ASP A 264 -0.41 3.88 -12.39
C ASP A 264 -0.01 2.42 -12.07
N PRO A 265 -0.85 1.62 -11.43
CA PRO A 265 -0.48 0.24 -11.17
C PRO A 265 -0.33 -0.50 -12.52
N ILE A 266 0.85 -1.06 -12.76
CA ILE A 266 1.03 -1.97 -13.88
C ILE A 266 0.33 -3.28 -13.55
N VAL A 267 -0.64 -3.65 -14.37
CA VAL A 267 -1.36 -4.90 -14.27
C VAL A 267 -0.68 -5.94 -15.15
N VAL A 268 -0.37 -7.08 -14.55
CA VAL A 268 0.18 -8.23 -15.29
C VAL A 268 -0.96 -9.06 -15.85
N GLY A 269 -1.01 -9.19 -17.16
CA GLY A 269 -1.92 -10.07 -17.87
C GLY A 269 -1.19 -11.17 -18.63
N THR A 270 -1.94 -12.08 -19.21
CA THR A 270 -1.42 -13.12 -20.08
C THR A 270 -2.22 -13.20 -21.36
N TYR A 271 -1.58 -13.60 -22.45
CA TYR A 271 -2.26 -13.93 -23.69
C TYR A 271 -1.92 -15.34 -24.15
N ILE A 272 -2.81 -15.94 -24.96
CA ILE A 272 -2.62 -17.24 -25.56
C ILE A 272 -2.78 -17.09 -27.06
N ASN A 273 -1.77 -17.56 -27.82
CA ASN A 273 -1.75 -17.63 -29.27
C ASN A 273 -1.43 -19.06 -29.73
N GLY A 274 -1.68 -19.38 -31.00
CA GLY A 274 -1.30 -20.66 -31.60
C GLY A 274 -2.31 -21.77 -31.41
N THR A 275 -3.49 -21.45 -30.90
CA THR A 275 -4.64 -22.37 -30.80
C THR A 275 -5.82 -21.83 -31.57
N GLN A 276 -6.65 -22.71 -32.17
CA GLN A 276 -7.87 -22.30 -32.87
C GLN A 276 -9.02 -21.91 -31.95
N GLY A 277 -8.97 -22.34 -30.68
CA GLY A 277 -10.02 -22.15 -29.70
C GLY A 277 -9.64 -21.27 -28.49
N GLY A 278 -8.66 -20.39 -28.59
CA GLY A 278 -8.18 -19.57 -27.46
C GLY A 278 -7.58 -20.43 -26.35
N SER A 279 -8.33 -20.67 -25.27
CA SER A 279 -7.90 -21.52 -24.15
C SER A 279 -8.01 -23.03 -24.43
N ASN A 280 -8.55 -23.45 -25.57
CA ASN A 280 -8.66 -24.85 -25.96
C ASN A 280 -7.53 -25.19 -26.95
N ILE A 281 -6.87 -26.32 -26.70
CA ILE A 281 -5.79 -26.81 -27.54
C ILE A 281 -6.16 -28.15 -28.19
N ALA A 282 -6.02 -28.26 -29.48
CA ALA A 282 -6.30 -29.46 -30.27
C ALA A 282 -5.01 -30.27 -30.53
N ASP A 283 -5.19 -31.51 -30.94
CA ASP A 283 -4.07 -32.37 -31.33
C ASP A 283 -3.19 -31.73 -32.43
N GLY A 284 -1.89 -31.74 -32.19
CA GLY A 284 -0.89 -31.11 -33.05
C GLY A 284 -0.69 -29.58 -32.85
N GLU A 285 -1.49 -28.95 -32.00
CA GLU A 285 -1.33 -27.53 -31.66
C GLU A 285 -0.29 -27.30 -30.54
N THR A 286 0.25 -26.10 -30.50
CA THR A 286 1.10 -25.60 -29.39
C THR A 286 0.66 -24.20 -29.02
N ALA A 287 0.19 -24.06 -27.80
CA ALA A 287 -0.15 -22.76 -27.23
C ALA A 287 1.13 -21.97 -26.90
N GLN A 288 1.17 -20.72 -27.33
CA GLN A 288 2.16 -19.73 -26.91
C GLN A 288 1.51 -18.85 -25.86
N VAL A 289 1.95 -18.98 -24.60
CA VAL A 289 1.44 -18.15 -23.50
C VAL A 289 2.48 -17.11 -23.15
N GLY A 290 2.12 -15.85 -23.28
CA GLY A 290 3.01 -14.73 -23.04
C GLY A 290 2.49 -13.77 -21.97
N VAL A 291 3.39 -12.92 -21.47
CA VAL A 291 3.09 -11.86 -20.50
C VAL A 291 2.70 -10.60 -21.26
N MET A 292 1.67 -9.91 -20.78
CA MET A 292 1.32 -8.56 -21.16
C MET A 292 1.31 -7.68 -19.93
N LEU A 293 1.76 -6.44 -20.09
CA LEU A 293 1.70 -5.41 -19.06
C LEU A 293 0.71 -4.35 -19.51
N PHE A 294 -0.23 -4.05 -18.65
CA PHE A 294 -1.22 -3.01 -18.90
C PHE A 294 -1.05 -1.87 -17.93
N LYS A 295 -1.28 -0.68 -18.42
CA LYS A 295 -1.39 0.54 -17.64
C LYS A 295 -2.72 1.19 -17.97
N THR A 296 -3.46 1.60 -16.95
CA THR A 296 -4.71 2.32 -17.15
C THR A 296 -4.38 3.80 -17.35
N ASP A 297 -4.84 4.38 -18.45
CA ASP A 297 -4.68 5.81 -18.69
C ASP A 297 -5.67 6.66 -17.89
N ASN A 298 -5.55 7.99 -18.03
CA ASN A 298 -6.39 8.95 -17.30
C ASN A 298 -7.89 8.86 -17.67
N ASP A 299 -8.22 8.19 -18.77
CA ASP A 299 -9.60 7.97 -19.23
C ASP A 299 -10.14 6.60 -18.79
N GLY A 300 -9.38 5.85 -17.98
CA GLY A 300 -9.75 4.51 -17.51
C GLY A 300 -9.58 3.42 -18.59
N VAL A 301 -8.82 3.67 -19.66
CA VAL A 301 -8.59 2.73 -20.74
C VAL A 301 -7.26 1.98 -20.48
N GLU A 302 -7.33 0.66 -20.48
CA GLU A 302 -6.12 -0.17 -20.38
C GLU A 302 -5.29 -0.06 -21.67
N GLN A 303 -4.05 0.34 -21.52
CA GLN A 303 -3.04 0.44 -22.58
C GLN A 303 -2.02 -0.70 -22.41
N ASP A 304 -1.74 -1.44 -23.50
CA ASP A 304 -0.63 -2.39 -23.53
C ASP A 304 0.71 -1.64 -23.52
N VAL A 305 1.41 -1.74 -22.43
CA VAL A 305 2.73 -1.11 -22.22
C VAL A 305 3.88 -2.12 -22.17
N THR A 306 3.64 -3.37 -22.54
CA THR A 306 4.63 -4.47 -22.48
C THR A 306 5.95 -4.11 -23.17
N SER A 307 5.89 -3.40 -24.28
CA SER A 307 7.08 -2.97 -25.04
C SER A 307 7.86 -1.83 -24.37
N GLN A 308 7.30 -1.18 -23.36
CA GLN A 308 7.92 -0.05 -22.67
C GLN A 308 8.72 -0.48 -21.44
N TYR A 309 8.66 -1.78 -21.07
CA TYR A 309 9.28 -2.30 -19.86
C TYR A 309 10.19 -3.50 -20.13
N THR A 310 11.26 -3.58 -19.35
CA THR A 310 12.02 -4.82 -19.14
C THR A 310 11.56 -5.48 -17.87
N PHE A 311 11.46 -6.80 -17.87
CA PHE A 311 11.06 -7.60 -16.72
C PHE A 311 11.50 -9.05 -16.85
N ASP A 312 11.59 -9.74 -15.72
CA ASP A 312 11.91 -11.16 -15.62
C ASP A 312 10.66 -11.93 -15.18
N PRO A 313 10.04 -12.70 -16.10
CA PRO A 313 8.87 -13.48 -15.73
C PRO A 313 9.25 -14.74 -14.97
N ARG A 314 8.39 -15.15 -14.05
CA ARG A 314 8.44 -16.45 -13.39
C ARG A 314 7.09 -17.14 -13.52
N TRP A 315 7.06 -18.15 -14.37
CA TRP A 315 5.88 -18.96 -14.61
C TRP A 315 5.78 -20.11 -13.60
N THR A 316 4.56 -20.37 -13.15
CA THR A 316 4.16 -21.60 -12.50
C THR A 316 3.00 -22.18 -13.29
N VAL A 317 3.18 -23.38 -13.85
CA VAL A 317 2.13 -24.09 -14.60
C VAL A 317 1.95 -25.45 -13.96
N LEU A 318 0.75 -25.67 -13.45
CA LEU A 318 0.40 -26.88 -12.69
C LEU A 318 -0.42 -27.85 -13.56
N LYS A 319 -0.20 -29.13 -13.35
CA LYS A 319 -1.00 -30.22 -13.91
C LYS A 319 -2.44 -30.19 -13.34
N ALA A 320 -3.31 -31.01 -13.86
CA ALA A 320 -4.71 -31.10 -13.42
C ALA A 320 -4.89 -31.44 -11.93
N ASP A 321 -3.86 -31.98 -11.29
CA ASP A 321 -3.85 -32.27 -9.85
C ASP A 321 -3.68 -31.01 -8.97
N GLY A 322 -3.39 -29.85 -9.60
CA GLY A 322 -3.19 -28.57 -8.92
C GLY A 322 -1.90 -28.46 -8.09
N ASN A 323 -1.04 -29.48 -8.08
CA ASN A 323 0.16 -29.50 -7.25
C ASN A 323 1.45 -29.80 -8.02
N THR A 324 1.36 -30.59 -9.11
CA THR A 324 2.54 -31.00 -9.87
C THR A 324 2.90 -29.95 -10.92
N GLU A 325 4.10 -29.42 -10.85
CA GLU A 325 4.64 -28.46 -11.82
C GLU A 325 4.87 -29.12 -13.18
N LEU A 326 4.48 -28.42 -14.25
CA LEU A 326 4.62 -28.91 -15.63
C LEU A 326 5.89 -28.40 -16.30
N LEU A 327 6.36 -27.20 -15.95
CA LEU A 327 7.48 -26.54 -16.61
C LEU A 327 8.82 -26.93 -15.96
N THR A 328 9.87 -27.00 -16.79
CA THR A 328 11.25 -27.07 -16.33
C THR A 328 11.73 -25.68 -15.85
N GLU A 329 12.78 -25.63 -15.03
CA GLU A 329 13.34 -24.36 -14.53
C GLU A 329 13.76 -23.40 -15.66
N SER A 330 14.25 -23.93 -16.78
CA SER A 330 14.64 -23.11 -17.95
C SER A 330 13.45 -22.58 -18.76
N GLU A 331 12.27 -23.14 -18.60
CA GLU A 331 11.05 -22.67 -19.23
C GLU A 331 10.37 -21.56 -18.42
N LYS A 332 10.48 -21.63 -17.09
CA LYS A 332 9.82 -20.70 -16.16
C LYS A 332 10.24 -19.23 -16.35
N SER A 333 11.45 -18.98 -16.83
CA SER A 333 12.01 -17.63 -17.00
C SER A 333 11.81 -17.03 -18.38
N LYS A 334 11.10 -17.70 -19.29
CA LYS A 334 10.87 -17.20 -20.65
C LYS A 334 9.72 -16.19 -20.70
N LYS A 335 9.85 -15.11 -21.46
CA LYS A 335 8.75 -14.16 -21.71
C LYS A 335 7.54 -14.80 -22.35
N ILE A 336 7.75 -15.84 -23.15
CA ILE A 336 6.72 -16.65 -23.79
C ILE A 336 7.05 -18.11 -23.51
N ILE A 337 6.11 -18.84 -22.96
CA ILE A 337 6.21 -20.30 -22.75
C ILE A 337 5.40 -21.01 -23.84
N SER A 338 5.86 -22.22 -24.19
CA SER A 338 5.21 -23.06 -25.19
C SER A 338 4.64 -24.31 -24.53
N ILE A 339 3.36 -24.53 -24.66
CA ILE A 339 2.65 -25.67 -24.09
C ILE A 339 1.99 -26.43 -25.23
N SER A 340 2.52 -27.61 -25.57
CA SER A 340 1.95 -28.47 -26.62
C SER A 340 0.72 -29.23 -26.11
N TYR A 341 -0.11 -29.68 -27.04
CA TYR A 341 -1.21 -30.59 -26.74
C TYR A 341 -0.76 -31.81 -25.92
N ASP A 342 0.37 -32.43 -26.29
CA ASP A 342 0.92 -33.59 -25.58
C ASP A 342 1.26 -33.25 -24.12
N LYS A 343 1.84 -32.06 -23.84
CA LYS A 343 2.08 -31.60 -22.47
C LYS A 343 0.78 -31.44 -21.68
N VAL A 344 -0.27 -30.94 -22.31
CA VAL A 344 -1.59 -30.82 -21.65
C VAL A 344 -2.16 -32.19 -21.32
N ILE A 345 -2.03 -33.16 -22.25
CA ILE A 345 -2.48 -34.55 -22.01
C ILE A 345 -1.65 -35.21 -20.90
N GLU A 346 -0.33 -35.05 -20.92
CA GLU A 346 0.57 -35.48 -19.83
C GLU A 346 0.20 -34.85 -18.48
N GLY A 347 -0.26 -33.60 -18.50
CA GLY A 347 -0.76 -32.88 -17.35
C GLY A 347 -2.13 -33.32 -16.82
N GLY A 348 -2.75 -34.32 -17.44
CA GLY A 348 -4.08 -34.83 -17.04
C GLY A 348 -5.25 -34.24 -17.82
N GLY A 349 -4.98 -33.63 -18.98
CA GLY A 349 -5.99 -33.08 -19.92
C GLY A 349 -6.40 -31.64 -19.62
N SER A 350 -5.85 -31.05 -18.56
CA SER A 350 -5.95 -29.62 -18.29
C SER A 350 -4.70 -29.15 -17.55
N VAL A 351 -4.32 -27.90 -17.77
CA VAL A 351 -3.26 -27.25 -17.04
C VAL A 351 -3.72 -25.86 -16.64
N SER A 352 -3.27 -25.41 -15.48
CA SER A 352 -3.50 -24.04 -15.00
C SER A 352 -2.17 -23.38 -14.69
N GLY A 353 -2.07 -22.07 -14.88
CA GLY A 353 -0.83 -21.39 -14.63
C GLY A 353 -1.02 -19.93 -14.25
N PHE A 354 -0.02 -19.40 -13.61
CA PHE A 354 0.11 -17.98 -13.30
C PHE A 354 1.55 -17.53 -13.54
N VAL A 355 1.73 -16.25 -13.69
CA VAL A 355 3.04 -15.62 -13.86
C VAL A 355 3.20 -14.53 -12.83
N SER A 356 4.35 -14.49 -12.19
CA SER A 356 4.85 -13.32 -11.45
C SER A 356 5.95 -12.66 -12.28
N ILE A 357 6.14 -11.37 -12.11
CA ILE A 357 7.21 -10.63 -12.76
C ILE A 357 8.14 -10.03 -11.70
N GLU A 358 9.43 -10.09 -11.98
CA GLU A 358 10.50 -9.51 -11.17
C GLU A 358 11.28 -8.50 -12.00
N ASN A 359 12.03 -7.61 -11.35
CA ASN A 359 12.92 -6.64 -12.01
C ASN A 359 12.22 -5.79 -13.09
N LEU A 360 10.97 -5.37 -12.84
CA LEU A 360 10.23 -4.50 -13.73
C LEU A 360 10.91 -3.13 -13.81
N GLN A 361 11.26 -2.69 -15.03
CA GLN A 361 11.92 -1.39 -15.25
C GLN A 361 11.49 -0.81 -16.60
N PRO A 362 11.23 0.50 -16.70
CA PRO A 362 10.98 1.14 -17.98
C PRO A 362 12.22 1.05 -18.87
N ILE A 363 12.00 0.94 -20.15
CA ILE A 363 13.06 1.04 -21.15
C ILE A 363 13.33 2.52 -21.38
N SER A 364 14.51 2.98 -20.96
CA SER A 364 15.00 4.36 -21.13
C SER A 364 15.20 4.74 -22.60
#